data_637703282c563164dae5ac5bd8ca9099
#
_entry.id   637703282c563164dae5ac5bd8ca9099
#
_cell.length_a   1.000
_cell.length_b   1.000
_cell.length_c   1.000
_cell.angle_alpha   90.00
_cell.angle_beta   90.00
_cell.angle_gamma   90.00
#
_symmetry.space_group_name_H-M   'P 1'
#
loop_
_entity.id
_entity.type
_entity.pdbx_description
1 polymer ?
#
loop_
_entity_poly.entity_id
_entity_poly.type
_entity_poly.pdbx_seq_one_letter_code
_entity_poly.pdbx_strand_id
1 'polypeptide(L)'
;MNSDFDFLGIAQRLQAIAQAGLAYEPNPYDLERYQEVHSLSLRLMALLTGEPVTQLNALFANEINYPTPKVDVRAVLFRGTDEMLLVQEKSDGNRWTLPGGWADIGYTPFEVAVKETGEETGLEVEAIRLLALLDKKRHAHPPQPWYVYKAFVLCRATGGVLQAETSETAQARWVHRTELPALPLSTDRATLAQLETMFQFAANPDLPTLCD
;
A
#
# COMPACT_ATOMS: atom_id res chain seq x y z
N MET A 1 -13.89 -7.66 -23.12
CA MET A 1 -14.45 -6.33 -23.44
C MET A 1 -13.56 -5.28 -22.82
N ASN A 2 -12.81 -4.73 -23.70
CA ASN A 2 -11.78 -3.75 -23.37
C ASN A 2 -12.33 -2.51 -22.86
N SER A 3 -11.68 -2.03 -22.13
CA SER A 3 -10.83 -0.89 -22.16
C SER A 3 -10.95 -0.21 -20.86
N ASP A 4 -10.09 -0.06 -20.45
CA ASP A 4 -8.90 0.70 -20.68
C ASP A 4 -9.09 2.19 -20.47
N PHE A 5 -10.27 2.63 -20.05
CA PHE A 5 -10.41 3.93 -19.44
C PHE A 5 -10.32 3.78 -17.93
N ASP A 6 -9.12 4.01 -17.41
CA ASP A 6 -8.90 4.12 -15.98
C ASP A 6 -9.53 5.43 -15.47
N PHE A 7 -10.86 5.44 -15.36
CA PHE A 7 -11.59 6.61 -14.88
C PHE A 7 -11.17 7.04 -13.49
N LEU A 8 -10.81 6.10 -12.62
CA LEU A 8 -10.33 6.43 -11.27
C LEU A 8 -8.98 7.13 -11.34
N GLY A 9 -8.03 6.62 -12.13
CA GLY A 9 -6.75 7.30 -12.33
C GLY A 9 -6.89 8.67 -13.00
N ILE A 10 -7.87 8.84 -13.90
CA ILE A 10 -8.19 10.16 -14.46
C ILE A 10 -8.69 11.10 -13.35
N ALA A 11 -9.61 10.63 -12.50
CA ALA A 11 -10.14 11.43 -11.39
C ALA A 11 -9.02 11.81 -10.40
N GLN A 12 -8.17 10.88 -10.01
CA GLN A 12 -6.99 11.12 -9.16
C GLN A 12 -6.03 12.12 -9.80
N ARG A 13 -5.79 12.01 -11.11
CA ARG A 13 -4.92 12.94 -11.83
C ARG A 13 -5.50 14.34 -11.90
N LEU A 14 -6.80 14.48 -12.15
CA LEU A 14 -7.50 15.77 -12.13
C LEU A 14 -7.44 16.43 -10.75
N GLN A 15 -7.66 15.66 -9.69
CA GLN A 15 -7.52 16.11 -8.31
C GLN A 15 -6.10 16.63 -8.05
N ALA A 16 -5.07 15.85 -8.41
CA ALA A 16 -3.68 16.22 -8.20
C ALA A 16 -3.27 17.49 -8.98
N ILE A 17 -3.76 17.66 -10.22
CA ILE A 17 -3.50 18.87 -11.02
C ILE A 17 -4.14 20.08 -10.36
N ALA A 18 -5.40 19.95 -9.95
CA ALA A 18 -6.13 21.04 -9.29
C ALA A 18 -5.45 21.45 -7.97
N GLN A 19 -5.11 20.48 -7.15
CA GLN A 19 -4.42 20.71 -5.87
C GLN A 19 -3.04 21.37 -6.08
N ALA A 20 -2.24 20.88 -7.04
CA ALA A 20 -0.97 21.52 -7.38
C ALA A 20 -1.16 22.97 -7.83
N GLY A 21 -2.18 23.25 -8.65
CA GLY A 21 -2.52 24.61 -9.06
C GLY A 21 -2.91 25.51 -7.89
N LEU A 22 -3.67 25.00 -6.94
CA LEU A 22 -4.06 25.72 -5.71
C LEU A 22 -2.87 26.00 -4.77
N ALA A 23 -1.86 25.13 -4.76
CA ALA A 23 -0.68 25.25 -3.91
C ALA A 23 0.27 26.40 -4.32
N TYR A 24 0.20 26.92 -5.54
CA TYR A 24 1.12 27.92 -6.09
C TYR A 24 0.51 29.33 -6.26
N GLU A 25 -0.41 29.71 -5.39
CA GLU A 25 -1.03 31.05 -5.37
C GLU A 25 -1.57 31.48 -6.76
N PRO A 26 -2.55 30.80 -7.32
CA PRO A 26 -3.08 31.09 -8.63
C PRO A 26 -3.78 32.48 -8.65
N ASN A 27 -3.84 33.12 -9.81
CA ASN A 27 -4.66 34.32 -9.97
C ASN A 27 -6.16 33.98 -9.72
N PRO A 28 -7.03 35.01 -9.47
CA PRO A 28 -8.44 34.75 -9.11
C PRO A 28 -9.22 33.88 -10.09
N TYR A 29 -8.94 33.98 -11.38
CA TYR A 29 -9.64 33.20 -12.41
C TYR A 29 -9.20 31.74 -12.41
N ASP A 30 -7.92 31.48 -12.20
CA ASP A 30 -7.38 30.14 -12.13
C ASP A 30 -7.70 29.49 -10.79
N LEU A 31 -7.79 30.27 -9.72
CA LEU A 31 -8.27 29.80 -8.41
C LEU A 31 -9.65 29.17 -8.53
N GLU A 32 -10.61 29.88 -9.14
CA GLU A 32 -11.98 29.40 -9.36
C GLU A 32 -12.00 28.11 -10.20
N ARG A 33 -11.21 28.07 -11.28
CA ARG A 33 -11.10 26.89 -12.16
C ARG A 33 -10.52 25.68 -11.43
N TYR A 34 -9.44 25.87 -10.67
CA TYR A 34 -8.85 24.76 -9.91
C TYR A 34 -9.77 24.26 -8.81
N GLN A 35 -10.51 25.12 -8.12
CA GLN A 35 -11.53 24.73 -7.15
C GLN A 35 -12.65 23.91 -7.80
N GLU A 36 -13.11 24.32 -8.97
CA GLU A 36 -14.12 23.58 -9.72
C GLU A 36 -13.61 22.20 -10.15
N VAL A 37 -12.42 22.12 -10.76
CA VAL A 37 -11.80 20.84 -11.18
C VAL A 37 -11.60 19.92 -9.97
N HIS A 38 -11.14 20.46 -8.83
CA HIS A 38 -11.01 19.71 -7.59
C HIS A 38 -12.35 19.11 -7.13
N SER A 39 -13.40 19.93 -7.09
CA SER A 39 -14.75 19.49 -6.71
C SER A 39 -15.31 18.41 -7.65
N LEU A 40 -15.14 18.58 -8.96
CA LEU A 40 -15.59 17.60 -9.96
C LEU A 40 -14.83 16.28 -9.85
N SER A 41 -13.51 16.34 -9.60
CA SER A 41 -12.69 15.15 -9.43
C SER A 41 -13.10 14.33 -8.21
N LEU A 42 -13.39 14.96 -7.08
CA LEU A 42 -13.87 14.26 -5.87
C LEU A 42 -15.26 13.63 -6.09
N ARG A 43 -16.15 14.29 -6.82
CA ARG A 43 -17.46 13.72 -7.19
C ARG A 43 -17.29 12.49 -8.07
N LEU A 44 -16.36 12.53 -9.02
CA LEU A 44 -16.05 11.38 -9.88
C LEU A 44 -15.42 10.23 -9.06
N MET A 45 -14.49 10.53 -8.15
CA MET A 45 -13.94 9.53 -7.23
C MET A 45 -15.03 8.87 -6.39
N ALA A 46 -15.96 9.65 -5.83
CA ALA A 46 -17.08 9.13 -5.04
C ALA A 46 -17.90 8.09 -5.81
N LEU A 47 -18.20 8.38 -7.08
CA LEU A 47 -18.92 7.44 -7.95
C LEU A 47 -18.14 6.14 -8.21
N LEU A 48 -16.82 6.22 -8.28
CA LEU A 48 -15.96 5.10 -8.66
C LEU A 48 -15.51 4.25 -7.47
N THR A 49 -15.41 4.85 -6.28
CA THR A 49 -14.97 4.15 -5.05
C THR A 49 -16.13 3.75 -4.14
N GLY A 50 -17.31 4.36 -4.33
CA GLY A 50 -18.43 4.21 -3.40
C GLY A 50 -18.31 5.05 -2.12
N GLU A 51 -17.22 5.81 -1.96
CA GLU A 51 -17.01 6.66 -0.79
C GLU A 51 -17.85 7.93 -0.87
N PRO A 52 -18.45 8.40 0.25
CA PRO A 52 -19.19 9.66 0.27
C PRO A 52 -18.30 10.86 -0.09
N VAL A 53 -18.82 11.79 -0.90
CA VAL A 53 -18.10 13.03 -1.28
C VAL A 53 -17.65 13.82 -0.04
N THR A 54 -18.45 13.84 1.03
CA THR A 54 -18.09 14.48 2.30
C THR A 54 -16.86 13.87 2.95
N GLN A 55 -16.72 12.54 2.89
CA GLN A 55 -15.55 11.83 3.39
C GLN A 55 -14.32 12.13 2.52
N LEU A 56 -14.45 12.11 1.19
CA LEU A 56 -13.35 12.49 0.28
C LEU A 56 -12.90 13.93 0.49
N ASN A 57 -13.85 14.87 0.66
CA ASN A 57 -13.51 16.25 1.00
C ASN A 57 -12.72 16.35 2.32
N ALA A 58 -13.11 15.59 3.34
CA ALA A 58 -12.39 15.58 4.62
C ALA A 58 -10.97 14.99 4.48
N LEU A 59 -10.81 13.95 3.65
CA LEU A 59 -9.52 13.30 3.39
C LEU A 59 -8.52 14.23 2.71
N PHE A 60 -8.98 15.07 1.77
CA PHE A 60 -8.12 15.99 1.01
C PHE A 60 -8.12 17.43 1.55
N ALA A 61 -8.94 17.75 2.54
CA ALA A 61 -9.09 19.12 3.05
C ALA A 61 -7.81 19.73 3.61
N ASN A 62 -6.92 18.90 4.17
CA ASN A 62 -5.66 19.35 4.77
C ASN A 62 -4.45 19.18 3.85
N GLU A 63 -4.64 18.64 2.66
CA GLU A 63 -3.57 18.46 1.68
C GLU A 63 -3.47 19.71 0.79
N ILE A 64 -2.92 20.79 1.34
CA ILE A 64 -2.81 22.10 0.65
C ILE A 64 -1.52 22.25 -0.18
N ASN A 65 -0.58 21.29 -0.08
CA ASN A 65 0.69 21.30 -0.78
C ASN A 65 0.67 20.47 -2.05
N TYR A 66 1.83 20.39 -2.75
CA TYR A 66 1.97 19.56 -3.93
C TYR A 66 1.66 18.09 -3.61
N PRO A 67 0.70 17.46 -4.29
CA PRO A 67 0.30 16.09 -3.99
C PRO A 67 1.36 15.08 -4.47
N THR A 68 1.69 14.13 -3.61
CA THR A 68 2.58 12.99 -3.94
C THR A 68 1.90 11.67 -3.61
N PRO A 69 2.31 10.55 -4.25
CA PRO A 69 1.84 9.24 -3.84
C PRO A 69 2.15 8.97 -2.37
N LYS A 70 1.22 8.36 -1.66
CA LYS A 70 1.51 7.77 -0.34
C LYS A 70 2.36 6.51 -0.55
N VAL A 71 3.19 6.19 0.43
CA VAL A 71 4.03 4.98 0.39
C VAL A 71 3.55 3.99 1.44
N ASP A 72 3.22 2.78 1.00
CA ASP A 72 2.86 1.64 1.82
C ASP A 72 4.03 0.64 1.78
N VAL A 73 4.59 0.31 2.95
CA VAL A 73 5.75 -0.57 3.08
C VAL A 73 5.32 -1.93 3.59
N ARG A 74 5.78 -2.99 2.94
CA ARG A 74 5.51 -4.38 3.33
C ARG A 74 6.82 -5.13 3.55
N ALA A 75 6.97 -5.72 4.72
CA ALA A 75 8.09 -6.58 5.05
C ALA A 75 7.86 -7.98 4.47
N VAL A 76 8.85 -8.51 3.77
CA VAL A 76 8.84 -9.86 3.20
C VAL A 76 9.85 -10.70 3.95
N LEU A 77 9.38 -11.70 4.67
CA LEU A 77 10.20 -12.65 5.39
C LEU A 77 9.93 -14.06 4.88
N PHE A 78 10.99 -14.81 4.63
CA PHE A 78 10.90 -16.19 4.20
C PHE A 78 11.48 -17.14 5.26
N ARG A 79 10.90 -18.34 5.34
CA ARG A 79 11.47 -19.49 6.01
C ARG A 79 11.67 -20.60 4.97
N GLY A 80 12.92 -20.82 4.57
CA GLY A 80 13.24 -21.60 3.39
C GLY A 80 12.79 -20.89 2.11
N THR A 81 12.37 -21.65 1.10
CA THR A 81 11.91 -21.14 -0.20
C THR A 81 10.40 -21.13 -0.36
N ASP A 82 9.67 -21.78 0.54
CA ASP A 82 8.27 -22.12 0.35
C ASP A 82 7.34 -21.54 1.43
N GLU A 83 7.88 -20.92 2.47
CA GLU A 83 7.07 -20.30 3.52
C GLU A 83 7.37 -18.80 3.64
N MET A 84 6.33 -18.02 3.88
CA MET A 84 6.36 -16.57 4.06
C MET A 84 5.60 -16.19 5.32
N LEU A 85 6.13 -15.23 6.08
CA LEU A 85 5.44 -14.68 7.25
C LEU A 85 4.26 -13.83 6.80
N LEU A 86 3.07 -14.17 7.24
CA LEU A 86 1.87 -13.37 7.08
C LEU A 86 1.21 -13.07 8.43
N VAL A 87 0.47 -11.99 8.47
CA VAL A 87 -0.33 -11.54 9.61
C VAL A 87 -1.80 -11.40 9.22
N GLN A 88 -2.70 -11.58 10.18
CA GLN A 88 -4.12 -11.25 10.03
C GLN A 88 -4.41 -9.90 10.66
N GLU A 89 -4.78 -8.93 9.85
CA GLU A 89 -5.12 -7.58 10.30
C GLU A 89 -6.50 -7.50 10.94
N LYS A 90 -6.56 -7.10 12.22
CA LYS A 90 -7.84 -6.87 12.93
C LYS A 90 -8.66 -5.76 12.27
N SER A 91 -8.00 -4.71 11.80
CA SER A 91 -8.61 -3.55 11.15
C SER A 91 -9.23 -3.88 9.78
N ASP A 92 -8.85 -5.01 9.16
CA ASP A 92 -9.35 -5.47 7.86
C ASP A 92 -10.10 -6.81 7.94
N GLY A 93 -10.88 -7.00 8.98
CA GLY A 93 -11.71 -8.19 9.15
C GLY A 93 -10.92 -9.50 9.22
N ASN A 94 -9.74 -9.47 9.82
CA ASN A 94 -8.83 -10.62 9.96
C ASN A 94 -8.38 -11.23 8.62
N ARG A 95 -8.15 -10.39 7.61
CA ARG A 95 -7.58 -10.84 6.34
C ARG A 95 -6.05 -10.92 6.43
N TRP A 96 -5.49 -11.85 5.65
CA TRP A 96 -4.06 -12.11 5.62
C TRP A 96 -3.31 -11.15 4.71
N THR A 97 -2.18 -10.67 5.19
CA THR A 97 -1.25 -9.80 4.44
C THR A 97 0.18 -9.97 4.94
N LEU A 98 1.12 -9.31 4.26
CA LEU A 98 2.48 -9.12 4.78
C LEU A 98 2.45 -8.11 5.94
N PRO A 99 3.32 -8.26 6.95
CA PRO A 99 3.55 -7.21 7.94
C PRO A 99 3.90 -5.89 7.29
N GLY A 100 3.39 -4.77 7.83
CA GLY A 100 3.72 -3.46 7.28
C GLY A 100 2.57 -2.46 7.30
N GLY A 101 2.91 -1.19 7.04
CA GLY A 101 2.00 -0.06 7.13
C GLY A 101 2.42 1.11 6.25
N TRP A 102 1.84 2.26 6.53
CA TRP A 102 2.22 3.50 5.87
C TRP A 102 3.63 3.92 6.27
N ALA A 103 4.36 4.52 5.31
CA ALA A 103 5.65 5.10 5.60
C ALA A 103 5.47 6.39 6.42
N ASP A 104 5.61 6.29 7.72
CA ASP A 104 5.55 7.43 8.63
C ASP A 104 6.71 8.40 8.37
N ILE A 105 6.41 9.70 8.50
CA ILE A 105 7.44 10.75 8.39
C ILE A 105 8.50 10.55 9.48
N GLY A 106 9.75 10.59 9.07
CA GLY A 106 10.90 10.39 9.97
C GLY A 106 11.50 9.00 9.92
N TYR A 107 10.85 8.06 9.23
CA TYR A 107 11.35 6.70 9.00
C TYR A 107 11.70 6.46 7.54
N THR A 108 12.78 5.77 7.30
CA THR A 108 13.07 5.20 5.99
C THR A 108 12.16 3.99 5.74
N PRO A 109 11.93 3.57 4.48
CA PRO A 109 11.14 2.38 4.21
C PRO A 109 11.67 1.10 4.90
N PHE A 110 12.98 1.03 5.14
CA PHE A 110 13.59 -0.09 5.85
C PHE A 110 13.27 -0.08 7.33
N GLU A 111 13.33 1.09 7.96
CA GLU A 111 12.94 1.26 9.37
C GLU A 111 11.46 0.98 9.58
N VAL A 112 10.59 1.39 8.64
CA VAL A 112 9.16 1.04 8.69
C VAL A 112 8.99 -0.48 8.65
N ALA A 113 9.63 -1.17 7.71
CA ALA A 113 9.53 -2.64 7.61
C ALA A 113 9.98 -3.35 8.89
N VAL A 114 11.04 -2.87 9.53
CA VAL A 114 11.55 -3.41 10.80
C VAL A 114 10.57 -3.14 11.94
N LYS A 115 10.13 -1.88 12.08
CA LYS A 115 9.19 -1.44 13.12
C LYS A 115 7.89 -2.24 13.07
N GLU A 116 7.22 -2.23 11.91
CA GLU A 116 5.94 -2.91 11.72
C GLU A 116 6.03 -4.42 11.95
N THR A 117 7.12 -5.06 11.47
CA THR A 117 7.33 -6.48 11.75
C THR A 117 7.43 -6.75 13.25
N GLY A 118 8.14 -5.90 13.99
CA GLY A 118 8.26 -6.03 15.45
C GLY A 118 6.91 -5.87 16.17
N GLU A 119 6.15 -4.83 15.82
CA GLU A 119 4.87 -4.50 16.44
C GLU A 119 3.77 -5.54 16.11
N GLU A 120 3.74 -6.02 14.87
CA GLU A 120 2.72 -6.94 14.40
C GLU A 120 3.01 -8.42 14.70
N THR A 121 4.28 -8.78 14.91
CA THR A 121 4.68 -10.20 15.03
C THR A 121 5.54 -10.53 16.24
N GLY A 122 6.14 -9.55 16.92
CA GLY A 122 7.09 -9.76 18.02
C GLY A 122 8.48 -10.25 17.57
N LEU A 123 8.73 -10.37 16.25
CA LEU A 123 10.04 -10.76 15.74
C LEU A 123 10.98 -9.55 15.67
N GLU A 124 12.22 -9.78 16.04
CA GLU A 124 13.32 -8.86 15.72
C GLU A 124 13.85 -9.19 14.34
N VAL A 125 13.97 -8.16 13.49
CA VAL A 125 14.37 -8.35 12.09
C VAL A 125 15.38 -7.27 11.66
N GLU A 126 16.15 -7.58 10.63
CA GLU A 126 16.91 -6.60 9.87
C GLU A 126 16.38 -6.50 8.44
N ALA A 127 16.30 -5.30 7.92
CA ALA A 127 15.98 -5.05 6.52
C ALA A 127 17.22 -5.26 5.64
N ILE A 128 17.08 -6.05 4.57
CA ILE A 128 18.19 -6.46 3.70
C ILE A 128 18.23 -5.63 2.43
N ARG A 129 17.11 -5.58 1.70
CA ARG A 129 17.02 -4.84 0.44
C ARG A 129 15.57 -4.61 0.01
N LEU A 130 15.39 -3.66 -0.90
CA LEU A 130 14.12 -3.50 -1.60
C LEU A 130 13.98 -4.61 -2.66
N LEU A 131 12.86 -5.35 -2.61
CA LEU A 131 12.50 -6.36 -3.60
C LEU A 131 11.70 -5.75 -4.74
N ALA A 132 10.75 -4.88 -4.41
CA ALA A 132 9.91 -4.24 -5.41
C ALA A 132 9.42 -2.86 -4.95
N LEU A 133 9.26 -1.94 -5.91
CA LEU A 133 8.52 -0.69 -5.77
C LEU A 133 7.45 -0.68 -6.86
N LEU A 134 6.19 -0.87 -6.45
CA LEU A 134 5.09 -1.09 -7.37
C LEU A 134 4.04 0.02 -7.26
N ASP A 135 3.56 0.50 -8.39
CA ASP A 135 2.40 1.38 -8.47
C ASP A 135 1.13 0.55 -8.23
N LYS A 136 0.45 0.78 -7.10
CA LYS A 136 -0.77 0.04 -6.73
C LYS A 136 -1.80 -0.02 -7.87
N LYS A 137 -1.91 1.03 -8.66
CA LYS A 137 -2.83 1.15 -9.77
C LYS A 137 -2.59 0.12 -10.89
N ARG A 138 -1.36 -0.35 -11.07
CA ARG A 138 -0.99 -1.31 -12.11
C ARG A 138 -1.28 -2.76 -11.72
N HIS A 139 -1.75 -2.98 -10.50
CA HIS A 139 -2.05 -4.29 -9.93
C HIS A 139 -3.52 -4.40 -9.54
N ALA A 140 -4.06 -5.62 -9.47
CA ALA A 140 -5.48 -5.90 -9.24
C ALA A 140 -5.90 -5.64 -7.78
N HIS A 141 -5.73 -4.42 -7.31
CA HIS A 141 -6.23 -3.95 -6.03
C HIS A 141 -7.64 -3.35 -6.16
N PRO A 142 -8.44 -3.37 -5.08
CA PRO A 142 -9.69 -2.61 -5.04
C PRO A 142 -9.46 -1.12 -5.28
N PRO A 143 -10.43 -0.41 -5.89
CA PRO A 143 -10.35 1.03 -6.11
C PRO A 143 -10.29 1.78 -4.78
N GLN A 144 -9.46 2.81 -4.70
CA GLN A 144 -9.33 3.67 -3.52
C GLN A 144 -9.00 5.11 -3.92
N PRO A 145 -9.29 6.11 -3.07
CA PRO A 145 -9.07 7.52 -3.40
C PRO A 145 -7.60 7.91 -3.59
N TRP A 146 -6.70 7.33 -2.80
CA TRP A 146 -5.28 7.70 -2.80
C TRP A 146 -4.50 7.04 -3.93
N TYR A 147 -3.46 7.76 -4.36
CA TYR A 147 -2.42 7.18 -5.19
C TYR A 147 -1.33 6.59 -4.28
N VAL A 148 -0.94 5.34 -4.50
CA VAL A 148 -0.06 4.61 -3.58
C VAL A 148 1.04 3.88 -4.33
N TYR A 149 2.27 4.05 -3.85
CA TYR A 149 3.38 3.15 -4.18
C TYR A 149 3.56 2.12 -3.06
N LYS A 150 3.78 0.87 -3.43
CA LYS A 150 4.02 -0.24 -2.52
C LYS A 150 5.48 -0.64 -2.56
N ALA A 151 6.16 -0.50 -1.42
CA ALA A 151 7.55 -0.91 -1.25
C ALA A 151 7.61 -2.27 -0.54
N PHE A 152 8.12 -3.29 -1.20
CA PHE A 152 8.33 -4.62 -0.61
C PHE A 152 9.78 -4.76 -0.20
N VAL A 153 10.03 -4.89 1.10
CA VAL A 153 11.37 -4.93 1.70
C VAL A 153 11.66 -6.34 2.20
N LEU A 154 12.72 -6.96 1.68
CA LEU A 154 13.21 -8.22 2.24
C LEU A 154 13.76 -7.98 3.63
N CYS A 155 13.25 -8.72 4.59
CA CYS A 155 13.73 -8.74 5.96
C CYS A 155 14.19 -10.16 6.34
N ARG A 156 15.12 -10.22 7.31
CA ARG A 156 15.62 -11.46 7.90
C ARG A 156 15.38 -11.42 9.41
N ALA A 157 14.79 -12.47 9.96
CA ALA A 157 14.64 -12.60 11.40
C ALA A 157 16.03 -12.76 12.07
N THR A 158 16.27 -11.97 13.10
CA THR A 158 17.51 -11.97 13.91
C THR A 158 17.27 -12.41 15.35
N GLY A 159 16.00 -12.36 15.80
CA GLY A 159 15.63 -12.72 17.17
C GLY A 159 14.13 -12.56 17.40
N GLY A 160 13.77 -12.41 18.67
CA GLY A 160 12.38 -12.30 19.08
C GLY A 160 11.64 -13.64 19.12
N VAL A 161 10.37 -13.58 19.47
CA VAL A 161 9.49 -14.75 19.51
C VAL A 161 8.22 -14.40 18.75
N LEU A 162 7.88 -15.20 17.76
CA LEU A 162 6.66 -15.01 16.99
C LEU A 162 5.44 -15.07 17.92
N GLN A 163 4.77 -13.95 18.07
CA GLN A 163 3.53 -13.82 18.84
C GLN A 163 2.35 -14.21 17.94
N ALA A 164 1.50 -15.06 18.46
CA ALA A 164 0.32 -15.48 17.71
C ALA A 164 -0.69 -14.35 17.54
N GLU A 165 -0.74 -13.40 18.48
CA GLU A 165 -1.65 -12.27 18.48
C GLU A 165 -0.96 -11.06 19.11
N THR A 166 -1.25 -9.85 18.57
CA THR A 166 -0.82 -8.56 19.11
C THR A 166 -2.01 -7.60 19.25
N SER A 167 -1.75 -6.33 19.58
CA SER A 167 -2.80 -5.30 19.60
C SER A 167 -3.46 -5.11 18.21
N GLU A 168 -2.70 -5.24 17.14
CA GLU A 168 -3.12 -4.92 15.77
C GLU A 168 -3.44 -6.17 14.95
N THR A 169 -2.77 -7.29 15.23
CA THR A 169 -2.94 -8.53 14.47
C THR A 169 -3.64 -9.61 15.29
N ALA A 170 -4.59 -10.31 14.66
CA ALA A 170 -5.31 -11.43 15.25
C ALA A 170 -4.50 -12.74 15.19
N GLN A 171 -3.62 -12.85 14.22
CA GLN A 171 -2.72 -13.98 14.06
C GLN A 171 -1.48 -13.59 13.26
N ALA A 172 -0.34 -14.18 13.60
CA ALA A 172 0.87 -14.16 12.78
C ALA A 172 1.41 -15.59 12.63
N ARG A 173 1.71 -16.01 11.40
CA ARG A 173 2.28 -17.35 11.16
C ARG A 173 3.05 -17.43 9.85
N TRP A 174 3.91 -18.42 9.78
CA TRP A 174 4.52 -18.85 8.53
C TRP A 174 3.48 -19.59 7.69
N VAL A 175 3.29 -19.14 6.46
CA VAL A 175 2.32 -19.66 5.51
C VAL A 175 3.06 -20.31 4.36
N HIS A 176 2.75 -21.58 4.09
CA HIS A 176 3.30 -22.27 2.94
C HIS A 176 2.67 -21.73 1.64
N ARG A 177 3.47 -21.62 0.58
CA ARG A 177 3.04 -21.05 -0.70
C ARG A 177 1.75 -21.67 -1.25
N THR A 178 1.58 -22.98 -1.09
CA THR A 178 0.39 -23.69 -1.57
C THR A 178 -0.91 -23.35 -0.82
N GLU A 179 -0.81 -22.73 0.37
CA GLU A 179 -1.96 -22.31 1.14
C GLU A 179 -2.53 -20.95 0.66
N LEU A 180 -1.71 -20.11 0.01
CA LEU A 180 -2.09 -18.73 -0.35
C LEU A 180 -3.41 -18.61 -1.09
N PRO A 181 -3.71 -19.46 -2.11
CA PRO A 181 -4.96 -19.34 -2.87
C PRO A 181 -6.23 -19.59 -2.03
N ALA A 182 -6.10 -20.27 -0.89
CA ALA A 182 -7.22 -20.61 0.00
C ALA A 182 -7.41 -19.58 1.13
N LEU A 183 -6.45 -18.66 1.33
CA LEU A 183 -6.53 -17.68 2.41
C LEU A 183 -7.40 -16.48 2.01
N PRO A 184 -8.18 -15.93 2.95
CA PRO A 184 -8.83 -14.63 2.77
C PRO A 184 -7.78 -13.52 2.80
N LEU A 185 -7.21 -13.19 1.65
CA LEU A 185 -6.17 -12.17 1.54
C LEU A 185 -6.74 -10.76 1.64
N SER A 186 -5.96 -9.87 2.25
CA SER A 186 -6.18 -8.42 2.24
C SER A 186 -5.72 -7.84 0.89
N THR A 187 -6.61 -7.90 -0.10
CA THR A 187 -6.29 -7.47 -1.47
C THR A 187 -6.01 -5.98 -1.60
N ASP A 188 -6.42 -5.17 -0.64
CA ASP A 188 -6.00 -3.76 -0.54
C ASP A 188 -4.51 -3.62 -0.22
N ARG A 189 -3.97 -4.55 0.58
CA ARG A 189 -2.59 -4.51 1.06
C ARG A 189 -1.64 -5.31 0.18
N ALA A 190 -1.99 -6.57 -0.11
CA ALA A 190 -1.18 -7.39 -1.02
C ALA A 190 -2.09 -8.36 -1.80
N THR A 191 -1.91 -8.42 -3.10
CA THR A 191 -2.62 -9.36 -3.96
C THR A 191 -1.93 -10.73 -3.98
N LEU A 192 -2.66 -11.80 -4.32
CA LEU A 192 -2.07 -13.12 -4.50
C LEU A 192 -0.90 -13.08 -5.49
N ALA A 193 -1.06 -12.38 -6.62
CA ALA A 193 -0.02 -12.28 -7.63
C ALA A 193 1.25 -11.59 -7.10
N GLN A 194 1.10 -10.58 -6.23
CA GLN A 194 2.25 -9.93 -5.58
C GLN A 194 2.95 -10.88 -4.61
N LEU A 195 2.20 -11.64 -3.79
CA LEU A 195 2.78 -12.62 -2.88
C LEU A 195 3.52 -13.73 -3.64
N GLU A 196 2.94 -14.22 -4.74
CA GLU A 196 3.61 -15.20 -5.61
C GLU A 196 4.88 -14.63 -6.27
N THR A 197 4.86 -13.34 -6.64
CA THR A 197 6.04 -12.65 -7.15
C THR A 197 7.13 -12.58 -6.08
N MET A 198 6.79 -12.32 -4.81
CA MET A 198 7.79 -12.32 -3.74
C MET A 198 8.46 -13.70 -3.58
N PHE A 199 7.74 -14.80 -3.75
CA PHE A 199 8.35 -16.14 -3.71
C PHE A 199 9.37 -16.39 -4.82
N GLN A 200 9.34 -15.64 -5.92
CA GLN A 200 10.39 -15.74 -6.95
C GLN A 200 11.75 -15.27 -6.40
N PHE A 201 11.75 -14.28 -5.49
CA PHE A 201 12.97 -13.82 -4.83
C PHE A 201 13.51 -14.83 -3.81
N ALA A 202 12.63 -15.63 -3.17
CA ALA A 202 13.08 -16.71 -2.31
C ALA A 202 13.81 -17.82 -3.10
N ALA A 203 13.28 -18.13 -4.30
CA ALA A 203 13.88 -19.12 -5.18
C ALA A 203 15.13 -18.60 -5.91
N ASN A 204 15.17 -17.29 -6.21
CA ASN A 204 16.25 -16.64 -6.95
C ASN A 204 16.64 -15.32 -6.27
N PRO A 205 17.50 -15.39 -5.23
CA PRO A 205 17.85 -14.20 -4.42
C PRO A 205 18.55 -13.08 -5.20
N ASP A 206 19.16 -13.39 -6.33
CA ASP A 206 19.88 -12.43 -7.17
C ASP A 206 18.99 -11.67 -8.19
N LEU A 207 17.69 -11.93 -8.19
CA LEU A 207 16.77 -11.16 -9.03
C LEU A 207 16.88 -9.66 -8.72
N PRO A 208 16.92 -8.81 -9.76
CA PRO A 208 16.95 -7.36 -9.56
C PRO A 208 15.66 -6.88 -8.90
N THR A 209 15.72 -5.72 -8.26
CA THR A 209 14.52 -5.04 -7.73
C THR A 209 13.54 -4.80 -8.87
N LEU A 210 12.28 -5.16 -8.65
CA LEU A 210 11.19 -4.90 -9.60
C LEU A 210 10.68 -3.46 -9.42
N CYS A 211 10.41 -2.80 -10.52
CA CYS A 211 9.79 -1.48 -10.52
C CYS A 211 8.83 -1.38 -11.71
N ASP A 212 7.62 -0.81 -11.50
CA ASP A 212 6.67 -0.52 -12.58
C ASP A 212 7.10 0.66 -13.44
#